data_153711d50d26a4eb69066b416efd907f
#
_entry.id   153711d50d26a4eb69066b416efd907f
#
_cell.length_a   1.000
_cell.length_b   1.000
_cell.length_c   1.000
_cell.angle_alpha   90.00
_cell.angle_beta   90.00
_cell.angle_gamma   90.00
#
_symmetry.space_group_name_H-M   'P 1'
#
loop_
_entity.id
_entity.type
_entity.pdbx_description
1 polymer ?
#
loop_
_entity_poly.entity_id
_entity_poly.type
_entity_poly.pdbx_seq_one_letter_code
_entity_poly.pdbx_strand_id
1 'polypeptide(L)'
;RRPHATYTASQGLLLMIPNMYKIAGEGLPGVFHVSARCVASHALNIFGDHSDVMACRQTGFAMLAEGNVQEVMDLSPVAHLAAIKGRVPFLNFFDGFRTSHEIQKVAMWDFDDLKDMLDMDAVQAFRDHALNPEHPHARGSHENGDIFFQHREACNTAYNELPAVVEEYMNKINAKLGTDYGLFNYYGAPDADRVVVCMGSFCDVLEEVIDYLNAHGEKVGLVKVRLFRPFSIKHFVDVLPETVKKIAVMDRTKEPGSIGEPLYQDVVTALYEAGKTDILVSGGRYGLGSKDTPPASAFAVFEELKKDEPKREFTIGINDDVTHLSLPEDEDAPNTADPSTIECKFWGLGGDGTVGANKNSIKIIGDHTDKYVQAYFQYDSKKTGGVTTSHLRFGDSPIRSPYYVTKADFVACHNPSYIVKGFKMVRDVKPGGTFLVNCQWSDEEFAEHLPAVAKRYIAKNNVNVYLIDAIDLAAKVGMGKRTNTVLQSAFFALAKVLPAEDALQYMKDAATKSYMKKGQAIVDANHRPSTPAPPPST
;
A
#
# COMPACT_ATOMS: atom_id res chain seq x y z
N ARG A 1 8.81 -14.31 31.52
CA ARG A 1 8.09 -13.44 30.56
C ARG A 1 8.67 -13.57 29.18
N ARG A 2 7.83 -13.46 28.14
CA ARG A 2 8.22 -13.42 26.73
C ARG A 2 7.58 -12.20 26.08
N PRO A 3 8.26 -11.51 25.16
CA PRO A 3 7.62 -10.52 24.30
C PRO A 3 6.51 -11.17 23.48
N HIS A 4 5.46 -10.43 23.19
CA HIS A 4 4.31 -10.91 22.42
C HIS A 4 4.08 -10.04 21.19
N ALA A 5 3.61 -10.67 20.13
CA ALA A 5 3.11 -9.98 18.96
C ALA A 5 1.67 -10.41 18.68
N THR A 6 0.88 -9.51 18.11
CA THR A 6 -0.47 -9.81 17.63
C THR A 6 -0.72 -9.12 16.30
N TYR A 7 -1.71 -9.62 15.57
CA TYR A 7 -2.13 -9.10 14.28
C TYR A 7 -3.62 -8.79 14.35
N THR A 8 -3.99 -7.57 13.97
CA THR A 8 -5.38 -7.12 14.09
C THR A 8 -5.69 -5.99 13.11
N ALA A 9 -6.95 -5.55 13.07
CA ALA A 9 -7.42 -4.41 12.30
C ALA A 9 -8.79 -3.95 12.77
N SER A 10 -9.16 -2.68 12.49
CA SER A 10 -10.51 -2.13 12.63
C SER A 10 -11.09 -2.32 14.04
N GLN A 11 -12.33 -2.80 14.15
CA GLN A 11 -13.00 -3.01 15.45
C GLN A 11 -12.22 -3.97 16.37
N GLY A 12 -11.47 -4.94 15.80
CA GLY A 12 -10.63 -5.84 16.59
C GLY A 12 -9.55 -5.10 17.36
N LEU A 13 -8.92 -4.10 16.74
CA LEU A 13 -7.96 -3.22 17.41
C LEU A 13 -8.63 -2.37 18.49
N LEU A 14 -9.79 -1.77 18.19
CA LEU A 14 -10.50 -0.91 19.13
C LEU A 14 -10.95 -1.68 20.39
N LEU A 15 -11.31 -2.94 20.27
CA LEU A 15 -11.64 -3.79 21.41
C LEU A 15 -10.44 -4.04 22.35
N MET A 16 -9.23 -3.82 21.88
CA MET A 16 -8.00 -3.98 22.68
C MET A 16 -7.61 -2.70 23.44
N ILE A 17 -8.22 -1.54 23.16
CA ILE A 17 -7.82 -0.24 23.73
C ILE A 17 -7.66 -0.28 25.26
N PRO A 18 -8.59 -0.82 26.07
CA PRO A 18 -8.40 -0.88 27.51
C PRO A 18 -7.14 -1.67 27.92
N ASN A 19 -6.86 -2.77 27.21
CA ASN A 19 -5.66 -3.56 27.45
C ASN A 19 -4.39 -2.85 26.95
N MET A 20 -4.47 -2.07 25.86
CA MET A 20 -3.34 -1.30 25.34
C MET A 20 -2.87 -0.26 26.38
N TYR A 21 -3.80 0.48 27.01
CA TYR A 21 -3.44 1.39 28.10
C TYR A 21 -2.69 0.68 29.23
N LYS A 22 -3.15 -0.52 29.60
CA LYS A 22 -2.52 -1.30 30.66
C LYS A 22 -1.15 -1.84 30.24
N ILE A 23 -1.00 -2.35 29.03
CA ILE A 23 0.27 -2.84 28.49
C ILE A 23 1.31 -1.72 28.48
N ALA A 24 0.93 -0.54 27.99
CA ALA A 24 1.80 0.63 27.95
C ALA A 24 2.15 1.12 29.35
N GLY A 25 1.15 1.24 30.24
CA GLY A 25 1.34 1.70 31.61
C GLY A 25 2.24 0.78 32.46
N GLU A 26 2.28 -0.51 32.14
CA GLU A 26 3.17 -1.46 32.80
C GLU A 26 4.56 -1.59 32.14
N GLY A 27 4.85 -0.84 31.06
CA GLY A 27 6.10 -0.91 30.32
C GLY A 27 6.38 -2.31 29.76
N LEU A 28 5.37 -2.95 29.18
CA LEU A 28 5.48 -4.29 28.62
C LEU A 28 5.84 -4.24 27.13
N PRO A 29 7.00 -4.80 26.71
CA PRO A 29 7.35 -4.85 25.32
C PRO A 29 6.42 -5.79 24.56
N GLY A 30 5.76 -5.27 23.55
CA GLY A 30 4.85 -6.01 22.67
C GLY A 30 4.66 -5.26 21.37
N VAL A 31 4.36 -5.97 20.30
CA VAL A 31 4.14 -5.34 18.99
C VAL A 31 2.79 -5.77 18.44
N PHE A 32 1.96 -4.80 18.13
CA PHE A 32 0.71 -5.01 17.39
C PHE A 32 0.96 -4.64 15.93
N HIS A 33 0.94 -5.63 15.05
CA HIS A 33 0.98 -5.41 13.61
C HIS A 33 -0.43 -5.16 13.10
N VAL A 34 -0.65 -3.98 12.55
CA VAL A 34 -1.99 -3.54 12.16
C VAL A 34 -2.03 -3.22 10.68
N SER A 35 -2.81 -3.99 9.95
CA SER A 35 -3.27 -3.66 8.61
C SER A 35 -4.41 -2.62 8.75
N ALA A 36 -4.06 -1.33 8.78
CA ALA A 36 -4.96 -0.25 9.18
C ALA A 36 -6.24 -0.17 8.33
N ARG A 37 -7.40 -0.12 8.97
CA ARG A 37 -8.71 -0.20 8.29
C ARG A 37 -9.73 0.73 8.90
N CYS A 38 -10.76 1.01 8.08
CA CYS A 38 -11.94 1.77 8.51
C CYS A 38 -12.56 1.21 9.78
N VAL A 39 -13.10 2.10 10.57
CA VAL A 39 -14.01 1.79 11.67
C VAL A 39 -15.44 2.05 11.22
N ALA A 40 -16.37 1.16 11.54
CA ALA A 40 -17.78 1.34 11.25
C ALA A 40 -18.30 2.64 11.88
N SER A 41 -18.91 3.49 11.08
CA SER A 41 -19.50 4.77 11.50
C SER A 41 -20.93 4.92 10.96
N HIS A 42 -21.19 5.79 9.97
CA HIS A 42 -22.48 5.88 9.29
C HIS A 42 -22.82 4.60 8.47
N ALA A 43 -21.80 3.85 8.08
CA ALA A 43 -21.91 2.55 7.41
C ALA A 43 -20.73 1.67 7.77
N LEU A 44 -20.86 0.35 7.56
CA LEU A 44 -19.74 -0.57 7.59
C LEU A 44 -18.94 -0.44 6.28
N ASN A 45 -17.65 -0.21 6.40
CA ASN A 45 -16.69 -0.32 5.30
C ASN A 45 -15.55 -1.26 5.73
N ILE A 46 -15.23 -2.24 4.89
CA ILE A 46 -14.20 -3.25 5.19
C ILE A 46 -12.80 -2.83 4.74
N PHE A 47 -12.70 -1.76 3.95
CA PHE A 47 -11.45 -1.34 3.31
C PHE A 47 -10.56 -0.50 4.23
N GLY A 48 -9.44 -0.02 3.68
CA GLY A 48 -8.39 0.61 4.45
C GLY A 48 -8.53 2.11 4.63
N ASP A 49 -8.20 2.57 5.81
CA ASP A 49 -7.76 3.91 6.19
C ASP A 49 -7.11 3.85 7.58
N HIS A 50 -6.74 4.99 8.16
CA HIS A 50 -6.06 5.04 9.46
C HIS A 50 -7.00 5.27 10.65
N SER A 51 -8.32 5.12 10.49
CA SER A 51 -9.29 5.42 11.56
C SER A 51 -9.06 4.59 12.83
N ASP A 52 -8.72 3.31 12.67
CA ASP A 52 -8.49 2.39 13.78
C ASP A 52 -7.20 2.72 14.55
N VAL A 53 -6.09 2.94 13.87
CA VAL A 53 -4.81 3.26 14.52
C VAL A 53 -4.85 4.65 15.16
N MET A 54 -5.50 5.63 14.53
CA MET A 54 -5.65 6.97 15.10
C MET A 54 -6.53 6.98 16.35
N ALA A 55 -7.53 6.10 16.44
CA ALA A 55 -8.29 5.91 17.67
C ALA A 55 -7.42 5.39 18.84
N CYS A 56 -6.30 4.72 18.53
CA CYS A 56 -5.38 4.16 19.53
C CYS A 56 -4.22 5.08 19.92
N ARG A 57 -4.06 6.26 19.28
CA ARG A 57 -2.90 7.15 19.46
C ARG A 57 -2.65 7.63 20.88
N GLN A 58 -3.66 7.57 21.75
CA GLN A 58 -3.58 8.01 23.15
C GLN A 58 -3.23 6.89 24.13
N THR A 59 -3.11 5.64 23.66
CA THR A 59 -2.96 4.47 24.53
C THR A 59 -1.58 4.35 25.16
N GLY A 60 -0.59 5.10 24.67
CA GLY A 60 0.80 4.99 25.07
C GLY A 60 1.61 3.98 24.24
N PHE A 61 1.02 3.37 23.21
CA PHE A 61 1.79 2.63 22.22
C PHE A 61 2.59 3.59 21.36
N ALA A 62 3.86 3.27 21.13
CA ALA A 62 4.60 3.90 20.06
C ALA A 62 3.98 3.52 18.71
N MET A 63 3.97 4.42 17.75
CA MET A 63 3.30 4.19 16.46
C MET A 63 4.30 4.34 15.34
N LEU A 64 4.58 3.24 14.65
CA LEU A 64 5.49 3.17 13.50
C LEU A 64 4.68 2.90 12.24
N ALA A 65 4.75 3.83 11.26
CA ALA A 65 4.04 3.77 10.00
C ALA A 65 4.97 3.31 8.87
N GLU A 66 4.46 2.45 7.99
CA GLU A 66 5.20 1.86 6.88
C GLU A 66 4.47 2.16 5.56
N GLY A 67 5.22 2.55 4.52
CA GLY A 67 4.67 3.02 3.26
C GLY A 67 4.40 1.90 2.24
N ASN A 68 5.23 0.87 2.21
CA ASN A 68 5.15 -0.21 1.21
C ASN A 68 5.58 -1.56 1.79
N VAL A 69 5.53 -2.60 0.97
CA VAL A 69 5.78 -3.99 1.40
C VAL A 69 7.23 -4.19 1.85
N GLN A 70 8.21 -3.52 1.21
CA GLN A 70 9.61 -3.59 1.64
C GLN A 70 9.82 -2.90 2.99
N GLU A 71 9.22 -1.72 3.19
CA GLU A 71 9.29 -1.03 4.49
C GLU A 71 8.67 -1.88 5.61
N VAL A 72 7.57 -2.61 5.35
CA VAL A 72 6.99 -3.54 6.33
C VAL A 72 7.99 -4.65 6.69
N MET A 73 8.71 -5.20 5.71
CA MET A 73 9.75 -6.21 5.95
C MET A 73 10.91 -5.66 6.80
N ASP A 74 11.33 -4.43 6.52
CA ASP A 74 12.54 -3.84 7.10
C ASP A 74 12.29 -3.17 8.46
N LEU A 75 11.14 -2.54 8.65
CA LEU A 75 10.85 -1.76 9.85
C LEU A 75 10.07 -2.52 10.94
N SER A 76 9.37 -3.61 10.59
CA SER A 76 8.78 -4.48 11.61
C SER A 76 9.80 -4.98 12.62
N PRO A 77 11.03 -5.41 12.25
CA PRO A 77 12.09 -5.71 13.20
C PRO A 77 12.47 -4.53 14.12
N VAL A 78 12.49 -3.30 13.58
CA VAL A 78 12.76 -2.09 14.41
C VAL A 78 11.74 -1.98 15.54
N ALA A 79 10.45 -2.17 15.23
CA ALA A 79 9.40 -2.11 16.25
C ALA A 79 9.62 -3.14 17.37
N HIS A 80 10.02 -4.37 17.04
CA HIS A 80 10.31 -5.41 18.04
C HIS A 80 11.55 -5.11 18.87
N LEU A 81 12.64 -4.73 18.23
CA LEU A 81 13.92 -4.45 18.90
C LEU A 81 13.80 -3.20 19.80
N ALA A 82 13.16 -2.14 19.30
CA ALA A 82 12.92 -0.93 20.07
C ALA A 82 11.94 -1.14 21.23
N ALA A 83 10.89 -1.95 21.04
CA ALA A 83 9.97 -2.28 22.13
C ALA A 83 10.67 -2.98 23.29
N ILE A 84 11.59 -3.89 22.99
CA ILE A 84 12.36 -4.61 24.02
C ILE A 84 13.30 -3.66 24.76
N LYS A 85 14.07 -2.86 24.03
CA LYS A 85 15.07 -1.95 24.62
C LYS A 85 14.42 -0.78 25.33
N GLY A 86 13.45 -0.11 24.71
CA GLY A 86 12.78 1.07 25.23
C GLY A 86 11.68 0.77 26.24
N ARG A 87 11.27 -0.50 26.40
CA ARG A 87 10.18 -0.90 27.33
C ARG A 87 8.85 -0.18 27.04
N VAL A 88 8.60 0.14 25.78
CA VAL A 88 7.36 0.73 25.28
C VAL A 88 6.77 -0.19 24.22
N PRO A 89 5.47 -0.54 24.28
CA PRO A 89 4.84 -1.36 23.25
C PRO A 89 4.68 -0.56 21.94
N PHE A 90 4.69 -1.27 20.81
CA PHE A 90 4.56 -0.68 19.49
C PHE A 90 3.26 -1.09 18.79
N LEU A 91 2.63 -0.14 18.16
CA LEU A 91 1.65 -0.31 17.12
C LEU A 91 2.38 -0.06 15.80
N ASN A 92 2.72 -1.16 15.11
CA ASN A 92 3.39 -1.16 13.82
C ASN A 92 2.33 -1.31 12.75
N PHE A 93 2.14 -0.31 11.88
CA PHE A 93 1.00 -0.29 10.98
C PHE A 93 1.35 0.13 9.56
N PHE A 94 0.58 -0.40 8.63
CA PHE A 94 0.63 -0.13 7.21
C PHE A 94 -0.79 -0.10 6.64
N ASP A 95 -0.94 0.40 5.43
CA ASP A 95 -2.25 0.57 4.82
C ASP A 95 -2.93 -0.76 4.53
N GLY A 96 -4.06 -1.01 5.20
CA GLY A 96 -4.93 -2.13 4.93
C GLY A 96 -5.55 -2.05 3.54
N PHE A 97 -5.77 -3.20 2.90
CA PHE A 97 -6.25 -3.34 1.52
C PHE A 97 -5.39 -2.66 0.44
N ARG A 98 -4.41 -1.85 0.79
CA ARG A 98 -3.41 -1.38 -0.17
C ARG A 98 -2.11 -2.16 0.04
N THR A 99 -1.27 -1.76 0.96
CA THR A 99 0.00 -2.45 1.25
C THR A 99 -0.21 -3.92 1.64
N SER A 100 -1.25 -4.23 2.44
CA SER A 100 -1.54 -5.60 2.89
C SER A 100 -1.98 -6.56 1.78
N HIS A 101 -2.44 -6.07 0.64
CA HIS A 101 -2.91 -6.88 -0.49
C HIS A 101 -2.03 -6.74 -1.72
N GLU A 102 -0.98 -5.98 -1.63
CA GLU A 102 -0.02 -5.80 -2.70
C GLU A 102 1.00 -6.96 -2.73
N ILE A 103 1.36 -7.39 -3.93
CA ILE A 103 2.40 -8.38 -4.16
C ILE A 103 3.58 -7.64 -4.79
N GLN A 104 4.73 -7.72 -4.14
CA GLN A 104 5.98 -7.16 -4.62
C GLN A 104 7.12 -8.16 -4.44
N LYS A 105 8.21 -7.96 -5.16
CA LYS A 105 9.49 -8.63 -4.92
C LYS A 105 10.20 -7.86 -3.79
N VAL A 106 10.54 -8.55 -2.71
CA VAL A 106 11.17 -7.94 -1.54
C VAL A 106 12.46 -8.66 -1.19
N ALA A 107 13.44 -7.91 -0.67
CA ALA A 107 14.59 -8.46 0.00
C ALA A 107 14.19 -9.04 1.36
N MET A 108 14.68 -10.22 1.68
CA MET A 108 14.38 -10.88 2.96
C MET A 108 15.58 -10.79 3.91
N TRP A 109 15.26 -10.68 5.19
CA TRP A 109 16.24 -10.76 6.26
C TRP A 109 16.84 -12.16 6.41
N ASP A 110 18.12 -12.21 6.82
CA ASP A 110 18.67 -13.37 7.50
C ASP A 110 18.26 -13.28 8.99
N PHE A 111 17.72 -14.38 9.53
CA PHE A 111 17.29 -14.42 10.93
C PHE A 111 18.48 -14.30 11.90
N ASP A 112 19.68 -14.71 11.51
CA ASP A 112 20.87 -14.55 12.33
C ASP A 112 21.25 -13.07 12.45
N ASP A 113 21.07 -12.26 11.41
CA ASP A 113 21.27 -10.81 11.48
C ASP A 113 20.36 -10.14 12.51
N LEU A 114 19.07 -10.53 12.53
CA LEU A 114 18.12 -10.00 13.52
C LEU A 114 18.46 -10.43 14.95
N LYS A 115 18.98 -11.64 15.12
CA LYS A 115 19.41 -12.16 16.42
C LYS A 115 20.62 -11.37 16.94
N ASP A 116 21.56 -11.01 16.07
CA ASP A 116 22.75 -10.24 16.43
C ASP A 116 22.42 -8.79 16.84
N MET A 117 21.30 -8.25 16.34
CA MET A 117 20.80 -6.92 16.74
C MET A 117 20.06 -6.91 18.08
N LEU A 118 19.68 -8.09 18.60
CA LEU A 118 18.87 -8.19 19.81
C LEU A 118 19.71 -7.81 21.06
N ASP A 119 19.24 -6.82 21.81
CA ASP A 119 19.79 -6.44 23.10
C ASP A 119 19.39 -7.48 24.18
N MET A 120 20.32 -8.42 24.46
CA MET A 120 20.08 -9.51 25.40
C MET A 120 20.04 -9.02 26.86
N ASP A 121 20.71 -7.91 27.19
CA ASP A 121 20.65 -7.32 28.52
C ASP A 121 19.27 -6.70 28.77
N ALA A 122 18.69 -6.05 27.76
CA ALA A 122 17.31 -5.58 27.83
C ALA A 122 16.29 -6.72 27.95
N VAL A 123 16.53 -7.84 27.24
CA VAL A 123 15.70 -9.06 27.40
C VAL A 123 15.80 -9.60 28.82
N GLN A 124 17.00 -9.67 29.41
CA GLN A 124 17.21 -10.15 30.76
C GLN A 124 16.57 -9.19 31.78
N ALA A 125 16.78 -7.90 31.65
CA ALA A 125 16.14 -6.88 32.48
C ALA A 125 14.60 -6.97 32.46
N PHE A 126 14.02 -7.26 31.30
CA PHE A 126 12.57 -7.50 31.21
C PHE A 126 12.13 -8.78 31.95
N ARG A 127 12.93 -9.85 31.90
CA ARG A 127 12.66 -11.11 32.63
C ARG A 127 12.76 -10.90 34.14
N ASP A 128 13.75 -10.15 34.60
CA ASP A 128 13.99 -9.87 36.01
C ASP A 128 12.86 -9.04 36.63
N HIS A 129 12.14 -8.26 35.82
CA HIS A 129 10.91 -7.60 36.22
C HIS A 129 9.68 -8.53 36.31
N ALA A 130 9.81 -9.83 36.15
CA ALA A 130 8.69 -10.76 36.39
C ALA A 130 8.27 -10.73 37.85
N LEU A 131 6.98 -10.95 38.11
CA LEU A 131 6.48 -11.11 39.49
C LEU A 131 7.19 -12.30 40.13
N ASN A 132 7.82 -12.04 41.26
CA ASN A 132 8.57 -13.04 42.05
C ASN A 132 8.17 -12.93 43.51
N PRO A 133 7.68 -14.02 44.13
CA PRO A 133 7.31 -14.02 45.53
C PRO A 133 8.46 -13.69 46.49
N GLU A 134 9.72 -14.00 46.10
CA GLU A 134 10.90 -13.69 46.93
C GLU A 134 11.26 -12.20 46.88
N HIS A 135 10.82 -11.50 45.84
CA HIS A 135 10.98 -10.06 45.65
C HIS A 135 9.62 -9.45 45.25
N PRO A 136 8.69 -9.33 46.20
CA PRO A 136 7.33 -8.92 45.94
C PRO A 136 7.27 -7.49 45.41
N HIS A 137 6.50 -7.29 44.36
CA HIS A 137 6.28 -6.00 43.71
C HIS A 137 4.85 -5.90 43.20
N ALA A 138 4.17 -4.82 43.51
CA ALA A 138 2.82 -4.56 43.01
C ALA A 138 2.87 -3.89 41.65
N ARG A 139 2.06 -4.36 40.70
CA ARG A 139 1.87 -3.77 39.39
C ARG A 139 0.41 -3.80 38.99
N GLY A 140 -0.02 -2.74 38.31
CA GLY A 140 -1.37 -2.65 37.78
C GLY A 140 -2.43 -2.75 38.89
N SER A 141 -2.06 -2.41 40.13
CA SER A 141 -2.95 -2.36 41.26
C SER A 141 -3.75 -1.05 41.28
N HIS A 142 -4.43 -0.78 42.37
CA HIS A 142 -5.20 0.43 42.58
C HIS A 142 -4.31 1.52 43.18
N GLU A 143 -4.40 2.75 42.65
CA GLU A 143 -3.75 3.94 43.18
C GLU A 143 -4.79 5.04 43.40
N ASN A 144 -4.62 5.80 44.48
CA ASN A 144 -5.44 6.97 44.77
C ASN A 144 -4.88 8.23 44.10
N GLY A 145 -5.64 9.32 44.17
CA GLY A 145 -5.31 10.57 43.52
C GLY A 145 -4.03 11.26 44.01
N ASP A 146 -3.54 10.85 45.20
CA ASP A 146 -2.30 11.36 45.80
C ASP A 146 -1.01 10.91 45.08
N ILE A 147 -1.03 9.73 44.40
CA ILE A 147 0.14 9.18 43.72
C ILE A 147 -0.09 8.90 42.24
N PHE A 148 -1.32 8.68 41.77
CA PHE A 148 -1.63 8.27 40.39
C PHE A 148 -1.08 9.26 39.34
N PHE A 149 -1.29 10.56 39.55
CA PHE A 149 -0.84 11.57 38.61
C PHE A 149 0.71 11.60 38.49
N GLN A 150 1.40 11.55 39.64
CA GLN A 150 2.86 11.51 39.64
C GLN A 150 3.40 10.27 38.89
N HIS A 151 2.80 9.10 39.09
CA HIS A 151 3.20 7.90 38.36
C HIS A 151 2.89 7.98 36.86
N ARG A 152 1.80 8.67 36.48
CA ARG A 152 1.53 8.94 35.05
C ARG A 152 2.61 9.83 34.43
N GLU A 153 3.10 10.85 35.13
CA GLU A 153 4.18 11.72 34.66
C GLU A 153 5.53 10.99 34.61
N ALA A 154 5.78 10.01 35.47
CA ALA A 154 7.04 9.26 35.48
C ALA A 154 7.33 8.50 34.18
N CYS A 155 6.31 8.24 33.33
CA CYS A 155 6.52 7.61 32.03
C CYS A 155 7.20 8.53 31.00
N ASN A 156 7.25 9.85 31.22
CA ASN A 156 7.79 10.83 30.28
C ASN A 156 9.25 10.52 29.88
N THR A 157 10.07 10.05 30.82
CA THR A 157 11.47 9.68 30.54
C THR A 157 11.57 8.63 29.42
N ALA A 158 10.78 7.55 29.52
CA ALA A 158 10.80 6.48 28.50
C ALA A 158 10.39 7.00 27.12
N TYR A 159 9.36 7.85 27.05
CA TYR A 159 8.90 8.40 25.77
C TYR A 159 9.85 9.45 25.20
N ASN A 160 10.56 10.20 26.03
CA ASN A 160 11.57 11.16 25.59
C ASN A 160 12.82 10.46 25.02
N GLU A 161 13.19 9.30 25.56
CA GLU A 161 14.35 8.51 25.11
C GLU A 161 14.03 7.62 23.90
N LEU A 162 12.77 7.25 23.70
CA LEU A 162 12.38 6.29 22.67
C LEU A 162 12.75 6.69 21.23
N PRO A 163 12.65 7.96 20.79
CA PRO A 163 13.08 8.36 19.45
C PRO A 163 14.53 7.96 19.16
N ALA A 164 15.45 8.17 20.11
CA ALA A 164 16.86 7.78 19.93
C ALA A 164 17.04 6.27 19.87
N VAL A 165 16.24 5.49 20.61
CA VAL A 165 16.28 4.02 20.54
C VAL A 165 15.78 3.53 19.17
N VAL A 166 14.72 4.13 18.63
CA VAL A 166 14.21 3.78 17.30
C VAL A 166 15.23 4.14 16.23
N GLU A 167 15.81 5.32 16.29
CA GLU A 167 16.84 5.77 15.37
C GLU A 167 18.08 4.86 15.40
N GLU A 168 18.52 4.41 16.58
CA GLU A 168 19.61 3.44 16.71
C GLU A 168 19.35 2.18 15.90
N TYR A 169 18.14 1.61 16.00
CA TYR A 169 17.79 0.40 15.28
C TYR A 169 17.57 0.65 13.78
N MET A 170 17.00 1.77 13.40
CA MET A 170 16.94 2.17 11.99
C MET A 170 18.34 2.28 11.39
N ASN A 171 19.30 2.90 12.10
CA ASN A 171 20.68 3.01 11.65
C ASN A 171 21.40 1.66 11.52
N LYS A 172 21.13 0.69 12.41
CA LYS A 172 21.65 -0.68 12.29
C LYS A 172 21.12 -1.36 11.03
N ILE A 173 19.84 -1.19 10.74
CA ILE A 173 19.19 -1.71 9.53
C ILE A 173 19.75 -1.03 8.28
N ASN A 174 19.86 0.29 8.28
CA ASN A 174 20.44 1.05 7.19
C ASN A 174 21.86 0.58 6.84
N ALA A 175 22.69 0.37 7.85
CA ALA A 175 24.06 -0.12 7.67
C ALA A 175 24.08 -1.53 7.05
N LYS A 176 23.09 -2.36 7.34
CA LYS A 176 23.02 -3.74 6.83
C LYS A 176 22.45 -3.83 5.42
N LEU A 177 21.42 -3.02 5.11
CA LEU A 177 20.68 -3.10 3.86
C LEU A 177 21.09 -2.02 2.84
N GLY A 178 21.84 -1.00 3.25
CA GLY A 178 22.16 0.17 2.40
C GLY A 178 20.97 1.08 2.20
N THR A 179 20.07 1.15 3.17
CA THR A 179 18.89 2.04 3.20
C THR A 179 19.17 3.32 3.98
N ASP A 180 18.19 4.22 4.05
CA ASP A 180 18.30 5.53 4.72
C ASP A 180 17.11 5.82 5.67
N TYR A 181 16.51 4.79 6.24
CA TYR A 181 15.37 4.96 7.15
C TYR A 181 15.69 5.88 8.32
N GLY A 182 14.83 6.87 8.53
CA GLY A 182 14.84 7.78 9.67
C GLY A 182 13.44 7.89 10.29
N LEU A 183 13.34 8.54 11.46
CA LEU A 183 12.05 8.80 12.10
C LEU A 183 11.14 9.63 11.19
N PHE A 184 11.73 10.55 10.47
CA PHE A 184 11.19 11.33 9.37
C PHE A 184 12.22 11.30 8.24
N ASN A 185 11.79 11.13 7.00
CA ASN A 185 12.65 11.24 5.84
C ASN A 185 12.16 12.34 4.91
N TYR A 186 13.08 13.19 4.49
CA TYR A 186 12.81 14.16 3.44
C TYR A 186 13.10 13.56 2.05
N TYR A 187 12.24 13.86 1.09
CA TYR A 187 12.42 13.53 -0.31
C TYR A 187 12.06 14.72 -1.19
N GLY A 188 12.88 15.04 -2.19
CA GLY A 188 12.61 16.08 -3.17
C GLY A 188 13.70 17.14 -3.29
N ALA A 189 13.34 18.34 -3.76
CA ALA A 189 14.27 19.42 -3.97
C ALA A 189 14.86 19.93 -2.63
N PRO A 190 16.19 20.10 -2.49
CA PRO A 190 16.80 20.54 -1.25
C PRO A 190 16.42 21.98 -0.86
N ASP A 191 15.94 22.75 -1.83
CA ASP A 191 15.46 24.13 -1.68
C ASP A 191 13.95 24.25 -1.96
N ALA A 192 13.18 23.22 -1.61
CA ALA A 192 11.73 23.22 -1.80
C ALA A 192 11.05 24.34 -1.00
N ASP A 193 10.12 25.03 -1.62
CA ASP A 193 9.26 26.04 -1.00
C ASP A 193 7.89 25.50 -0.59
N ARG A 194 7.51 24.34 -1.13
CA ARG A 194 6.25 23.64 -0.87
C ARG A 194 6.55 22.18 -0.54
N VAL A 195 6.06 21.74 0.61
CA VAL A 195 6.32 20.39 1.12
C VAL A 195 4.99 19.72 1.50
N VAL A 196 4.87 18.45 1.20
CA VAL A 196 3.79 17.61 1.72
C VAL A 196 4.32 16.79 2.89
N VAL A 197 3.53 16.64 3.96
CA VAL A 197 3.83 15.76 5.09
C VAL A 197 2.79 14.64 5.07
N CYS A 198 3.24 13.40 5.01
CA CYS A 198 2.36 12.24 4.87
C CYS A 198 2.94 10.99 5.53
N MET A 199 2.10 9.98 5.80
CA MET A 199 2.51 8.65 6.21
C MET A 199 1.72 7.57 5.44
N GLY A 200 2.30 6.36 5.34
CA GLY A 200 1.68 5.25 4.62
C GLY A 200 1.92 5.28 3.11
N SER A 201 1.11 4.53 2.37
CA SER A 201 1.37 4.22 0.96
C SER A 201 1.27 5.42 0.01
N PHE A 202 0.58 6.48 0.36
CA PHE A 202 0.50 7.68 -0.48
C PHE A 202 1.85 8.39 -0.64
N CYS A 203 2.81 8.13 0.26
CA CYS A 203 4.17 8.66 0.13
C CYS A 203 4.82 8.24 -1.19
N ASP A 204 4.65 7.01 -1.63
CA ASP A 204 5.23 6.51 -2.89
C ASP A 204 4.63 7.23 -4.12
N VAL A 205 3.32 7.52 -4.11
CA VAL A 205 2.67 8.33 -5.17
C VAL A 205 3.23 9.75 -5.19
N LEU A 206 3.42 10.34 -4.01
CA LEU A 206 3.98 11.68 -3.88
C LEU A 206 5.42 11.73 -4.40
N GLU A 207 6.23 10.70 -4.17
CA GLU A 207 7.60 10.64 -4.73
C GLU A 207 7.59 10.66 -6.26
N GLU A 208 6.73 9.87 -6.92
CA GLU A 208 6.61 9.88 -8.39
C GLU A 208 6.23 11.27 -8.92
N VAL A 209 5.26 11.93 -8.27
CA VAL A 209 4.80 13.26 -8.69
C VAL A 209 5.85 14.33 -8.40
N ILE A 210 6.59 14.24 -7.30
CA ILE A 210 7.69 15.16 -6.96
C ILE A 210 8.82 15.03 -7.98
N ASP A 211 9.20 13.83 -8.37
CA ASP A 211 10.20 13.60 -9.40
C ASP A 211 9.78 14.27 -10.72
N TYR A 212 8.51 14.08 -11.11
CA TYR A 212 7.96 14.73 -12.30
C TYR A 212 7.99 16.26 -12.20
N LEU A 213 7.46 16.83 -11.11
CA LEU A 213 7.38 18.28 -10.92
C LEU A 213 8.76 18.94 -10.87
N ASN A 214 9.70 18.35 -10.13
CA ASN A 214 11.06 18.88 -10.01
C ASN A 214 11.82 18.78 -11.35
N ALA A 215 11.60 17.73 -12.15
CA ALA A 215 12.14 17.62 -13.50
C ALA A 215 11.57 18.71 -14.44
N HIS A 216 10.40 19.26 -14.13
CA HIS A 216 9.76 20.36 -14.88
C HIS A 216 9.99 21.75 -14.26
N GLY A 217 10.96 21.89 -13.36
CA GLY A 217 11.41 23.17 -12.81
C GLY A 217 10.68 23.64 -11.55
N GLU A 218 9.84 22.81 -10.96
CA GLU A 218 9.24 23.07 -9.64
C GLU A 218 10.24 22.78 -8.51
N LYS A 219 9.94 23.27 -7.31
CA LYS A 219 10.77 23.03 -6.11
C LYS A 219 9.87 22.51 -5.00
N VAL A 220 9.61 21.23 -5.03
CA VAL A 220 8.67 20.57 -4.12
C VAL A 220 9.31 19.37 -3.43
N GLY A 221 8.76 19.02 -2.27
CA GLY A 221 9.25 17.92 -1.46
C GLY A 221 8.18 17.23 -0.61
N LEU A 222 8.60 16.16 0.03
CA LEU A 222 7.82 15.32 0.91
C LEU A 222 8.59 15.08 2.21
N VAL A 223 7.91 15.16 3.35
CA VAL A 223 8.36 14.54 4.59
C VAL A 223 7.54 13.27 4.83
N LYS A 224 8.21 12.13 4.79
CA LYS A 224 7.62 10.83 5.17
C LYS A 224 7.71 10.66 6.68
N VAL A 225 6.56 10.49 7.34
CA VAL A 225 6.49 10.25 8.77
C VAL A 225 6.51 8.73 9.01
N ARG A 226 7.54 8.24 9.73
CA ARG A 226 7.60 6.85 10.15
C ARG A 226 7.29 6.69 11.64
N LEU A 227 7.98 7.39 12.52
CA LEU A 227 7.63 7.39 13.94
C LEU A 227 6.61 8.50 14.23
N PHE A 228 5.33 8.14 14.26
CA PHE A 228 4.24 9.07 14.56
C PHE A 228 4.07 9.31 16.07
N ARG A 229 4.32 8.30 16.89
CA ARG A 229 4.31 8.39 18.36
C ARG A 229 5.53 7.65 18.95
N PRO A 230 6.29 8.32 19.84
CA PRO A 230 6.23 9.75 20.18
C PRO A 230 6.62 10.63 19.00
N PHE A 231 5.97 11.80 18.85
CA PHE A 231 6.28 12.74 17.78
C PHE A 231 7.49 13.59 18.20
N SER A 232 8.62 13.43 17.51
CA SER A 232 9.83 14.18 17.82
C SER A 232 9.91 15.47 17.04
N ILE A 233 9.67 16.59 17.69
CA ILE A 233 9.73 17.94 17.10
C ILE A 233 11.10 18.18 16.45
N LYS A 234 12.18 17.87 17.19
CA LYS A 234 13.55 18.05 16.67
C LYS A 234 13.76 17.32 15.33
N HIS A 235 13.50 16.01 15.29
CA HIS A 235 13.74 15.23 14.08
C HIS A 235 12.84 15.64 12.91
N PHE A 236 11.61 16.07 13.20
CA PHE A 236 10.70 16.59 12.17
C PHE A 236 11.21 17.91 11.57
N VAL A 237 11.64 18.83 12.42
CA VAL A 237 12.10 20.16 11.97
C VAL A 237 13.46 20.08 11.28
N ASP A 238 14.35 19.21 11.75
CA ASP A 238 15.70 19.04 11.20
C ASP A 238 15.69 18.54 9.73
N VAL A 239 14.64 17.84 9.30
CA VAL A 239 14.55 17.37 7.91
C VAL A 239 13.89 18.37 6.96
N LEU A 240 13.27 19.44 7.47
CA LEU A 240 12.61 20.44 6.63
C LEU A 240 13.64 21.35 5.92
N PRO A 241 13.47 21.60 4.60
CA PRO A 241 14.25 22.64 3.92
C PRO A 241 14.07 24.01 4.58
N GLU A 242 15.14 24.77 4.69
CA GLU A 242 15.11 26.15 5.22
C GLU A 242 14.19 27.09 4.39
N THR A 243 13.98 26.75 3.12
CA THR A 243 13.23 27.53 2.14
C THR A 243 11.73 27.28 2.18
N VAL A 244 11.25 26.31 2.99
CA VAL A 244 9.84 25.94 3.02
C VAL A 244 8.96 27.09 3.50
N LYS A 245 7.89 27.36 2.76
CA LYS A 245 6.89 28.39 3.05
C LYS A 245 5.50 27.84 3.26
N LYS A 246 5.20 26.72 2.61
CA LYS A 246 3.86 26.13 2.64
C LYS A 246 3.96 24.61 2.81
N ILE A 247 3.14 24.09 3.71
CA ILE A 247 3.05 22.66 4.00
C ILE A 247 1.61 22.21 3.84
N ALA A 248 1.40 21.12 3.10
CA ALA A 248 0.16 20.35 3.15
C ALA A 248 0.37 19.10 3.98
N VAL A 249 -0.43 18.90 5.01
CA VAL A 249 -0.39 17.69 5.83
C VAL A 249 -1.53 16.77 5.41
N MET A 250 -1.19 15.56 4.99
CA MET A 250 -2.15 14.60 4.45
C MET A 250 -2.47 13.52 5.48
N ASP A 251 -3.72 13.52 5.94
CA ASP A 251 -4.25 12.55 6.89
C ASP A 251 -5.21 11.56 6.20
N ARG A 252 -4.98 10.26 6.39
CA ARG A 252 -5.87 9.20 5.88
C ARG A 252 -6.93 8.82 6.91
N THR A 253 -7.52 9.82 7.55
CA THR A 253 -8.55 9.66 8.58
C THR A 253 -9.47 10.87 8.61
N LYS A 254 -10.60 10.73 9.28
CA LYS A 254 -11.54 11.81 9.59
C LYS A 254 -11.91 11.74 11.06
N GLU A 255 -11.58 12.78 11.81
CA GLU A 255 -11.99 12.96 13.20
C GLU A 255 -13.13 14.00 13.28
N PRO A 256 -14.40 13.56 13.35
CA PRO A 256 -15.54 14.49 13.37
C PRO A 256 -15.50 15.40 14.59
N GLY A 257 -15.65 16.71 14.35
CA GLY A 257 -15.67 17.72 15.40
C GLY A 257 -14.29 18.21 15.87
N SER A 258 -13.20 17.66 15.35
CA SER A 258 -11.84 18.17 15.60
C SER A 258 -11.57 19.41 14.73
N ILE A 259 -10.66 20.26 15.21
CA ILE A 259 -10.17 21.44 14.46
C ILE A 259 -9.18 21.10 13.34
N GLY A 260 -8.79 19.85 13.24
CA GLY A 260 -7.89 19.28 12.23
C GLY A 260 -7.66 17.81 12.53
N GLU A 261 -7.12 17.10 11.57
CA GLU A 261 -6.79 15.67 11.71
C GLU A 261 -5.52 15.47 12.56
N PRO A 262 -5.25 14.27 13.09
CA PRO A 262 -4.18 14.06 14.08
C PRO A 262 -2.79 14.48 13.62
N LEU A 263 -2.35 14.10 12.40
CA LEU A 263 -1.04 14.48 11.91
C LEU A 263 -0.94 15.99 11.67
N TYR A 264 -1.99 16.59 11.11
CA TYR A 264 -2.05 18.05 10.93
C TYR A 264 -1.85 18.79 12.24
N GLN A 265 -2.54 18.38 13.32
CA GLN A 265 -2.42 19.02 14.63
C GLN A 265 -1.00 18.90 15.19
N ASP A 266 -0.37 17.74 15.07
CA ASP A 266 0.99 17.52 15.54
C ASP A 266 2.00 18.38 14.77
N VAL A 267 1.87 18.47 13.44
CA VAL A 267 2.74 19.29 12.60
C VAL A 267 2.60 20.77 12.94
N VAL A 268 1.38 21.28 13.07
CA VAL A 268 1.13 22.69 13.46
C VAL A 268 1.74 22.98 14.83
N THR A 269 1.54 22.08 15.80
CA THR A 269 2.12 22.24 17.15
C THR A 269 3.64 22.20 17.10
N ALA A 270 4.23 21.28 16.35
CA ALA A 270 5.67 21.14 16.23
C ALA A 270 6.33 22.40 15.61
N LEU A 271 5.72 22.96 14.57
CA LEU A 271 6.20 24.18 13.93
C LEU A 271 6.09 25.39 14.88
N TYR A 272 4.98 25.47 15.62
CA TYR A 272 4.81 26.54 16.62
C TYR A 272 5.86 26.47 17.72
N GLU A 273 6.08 25.30 18.33
CA GLU A 273 7.08 25.08 19.38
C GLU A 273 8.52 25.33 18.86
N ALA A 274 8.77 25.07 17.58
CA ALA A 274 10.06 25.34 16.94
C ALA A 274 10.25 26.81 16.49
N GLY A 275 9.25 27.67 16.69
CA GLY A 275 9.29 29.07 16.28
C GLY A 275 9.17 29.31 14.78
N LYS A 276 8.72 28.29 13.99
CA LYS A 276 8.51 28.38 12.53
C LYS A 276 7.05 28.76 12.21
N THR A 277 6.61 29.91 12.73
CA THR A 277 5.19 30.34 12.66
C THR A 277 4.83 31.08 11.37
N ASP A 278 5.77 31.33 10.51
CA ASP A 278 5.62 31.96 9.18
C ASP A 278 5.28 30.95 8.07
N ILE A 279 5.35 29.65 8.36
CA ILE A 279 4.99 28.60 7.42
C ILE A 279 3.46 28.42 7.40
N LEU A 280 2.86 28.54 6.22
CA LEU A 280 1.43 28.25 6.04
C LEU A 280 1.19 26.74 6.03
N VAL A 281 0.26 26.27 6.85
CA VAL A 281 -0.07 24.84 6.94
C VAL A 281 -1.51 24.59 6.55
N SER A 282 -1.71 23.69 5.61
CA SER A 282 -3.03 23.19 5.17
C SER A 282 -3.20 21.73 5.58
N GLY A 283 -4.41 21.32 5.97
CA GLY A 283 -4.77 19.94 6.28
C GLY A 283 -5.59 19.31 5.17
N GLY A 284 -5.11 18.19 4.61
CA GLY A 284 -5.78 17.42 3.57
C GLY A 284 -6.27 16.07 4.07
N ARG A 285 -7.48 15.67 3.70
CA ARG A 285 -8.03 14.33 3.95
C ARG A 285 -8.11 13.54 2.66
N TYR A 286 -7.73 12.27 2.72
CA TYR A 286 -7.67 11.40 1.53
C TYR A 286 -7.91 9.93 1.87
N GLY A 287 -8.22 9.14 0.85
CA GLY A 287 -8.06 7.69 0.87
C GLY A 287 -8.94 6.90 1.84
N LEU A 288 -9.97 7.53 2.47
CA LEU A 288 -10.88 6.83 3.37
C LEU A 288 -11.59 5.70 2.62
N GLY A 289 -11.73 4.56 3.28
CA GLY A 289 -12.38 3.41 2.68
C GLY A 289 -11.67 2.88 1.43
N SER A 290 -10.36 2.99 1.36
CA SER A 290 -9.53 2.66 0.18
C SER A 290 -9.92 3.42 -1.08
N LYS A 291 -10.45 4.65 -0.96
CA LYS A 291 -10.58 5.50 -2.15
C LYS A 291 -9.21 5.68 -2.78
N ASP A 292 -9.11 5.37 -4.06
CA ASP A 292 -7.84 5.44 -4.80
C ASP A 292 -7.26 6.87 -4.81
N THR A 293 -5.95 6.97 -4.76
CA THR A 293 -5.20 8.24 -4.76
C THR A 293 -4.13 8.21 -5.85
N PRO A 294 -4.54 8.37 -7.12
CA PRO A 294 -3.62 8.39 -8.27
C PRO A 294 -2.77 9.67 -8.28
N PRO A 295 -1.78 9.78 -9.17
CA PRO A 295 -0.97 10.99 -9.35
C PRO A 295 -1.78 12.28 -9.51
N ALA A 296 -2.95 12.24 -10.16
CA ALA A 296 -3.86 13.39 -10.27
C ALA A 296 -4.21 14.01 -8.92
N SER A 297 -4.44 13.17 -7.90
CA SER A 297 -4.70 13.64 -6.53
C SER A 297 -3.49 14.36 -5.93
N ALA A 298 -2.27 13.85 -6.14
CA ALA A 298 -1.04 14.47 -5.65
C ALA A 298 -0.74 15.80 -6.39
N PHE A 299 -0.92 15.84 -7.71
CA PHE A 299 -0.83 17.09 -8.47
C PHE A 299 -1.79 18.16 -7.93
N ALA A 300 -3.03 17.79 -7.62
CA ALA A 300 -4.02 18.74 -7.06
C ALA A 300 -3.54 19.37 -5.75
N VAL A 301 -2.87 18.61 -4.88
CA VAL A 301 -2.29 19.14 -3.64
C VAL A 301 -1.19 20.17 -3.92
N PHE A 302 -0.25 19.86 -4.83
CA PHE A 302 0.81 20.81 -5.16
C PHE A 302 0.29 22.05 -5.90
N GLU A 303 -0.72 21.92 -6.76
CA GLU A 303 -1.39 23.07 -7.39
C GLU A 303 -2.12 23.95 -6.37
N GLU A 304 -2.74 23.35 -5.34
CA GLU A 304 -3.35 24.13 -4.25
C GLU A 304 -2.29 24.92 -3.49
N LEU A 305 -1.14 24.32 -3.20
CA LEU A 305 -0.03 25.00 -2.52
C LEU A 305 0.63 26.13 -3.34
N LYS A 306 0.42 26.20 -4.65
CA LYS A 306 0.89 27.34 -5.47
C LYS A 306 0.12 28.62 -5.20
N LYS A 307 -1.14 28.53 -4.78
CA LYS A 307 -1.98 29.70 -4.54
C LYS A 307 -1.42 30.56 -3.41
N ASP A 308 -1.59 31.85 -3.51
CA ASP A 308 -1.18 32.78 -2.44
C ASP A 308 -1.91 32.46 -1.12
N GLU A 309 -3.20 32.14 -1.22
CA GLU A 309 -4.05 31.72 -0.10
C GLU A 309 -4.59 30.30 -0.35
N PRO A 310 -3.82 29.24 -0.04
CA PRO A 310 -4.32 27.89 -0.16
C PRO A 310 -5.44 27.61 0.86
N LYS A 311 -6.34 26.70 0.52
CA LYS A 311 -7.40 26.25 1.46
C LYS A 311 -6.74 25.73 2.74
N ARG A 312 -7.27 26.12 3.88
CA ARG A 312 -6.81 25.60 5.19
C ARG A 312 -7.14 24.14 5.38
N GLU A 313 -8.30 23.72 4.88
CA GLU A 313 -8.77 22.34 4.86
C GLU A 313 -9.23 21.96 3.46
N PHE A 314 -8.91 20.75 3.04
CA PHE A 314 -9.38 20.22 1.75
C PHE A 314 -9.52 18.69 1.76
N THR A 315 -10.15 18.16 0.73
CA THR A 315 -10.21 16.73 0.43
C THR A 315 -9.73 16.48 -1.00
N ILE A 316 -9.19 15.29 -1.27
CA ILE A 316 -8.84 14.80 -2.60
C ILE A 316 -9.47 13.44 -2.86
N GLY A 317 -9.59 13.07 -4.13
CA GLY A 317 -10.14 11.77 -4.56
C GLY A 317 -11.66 11.67 -4.54
N ILE A 318 -12.36 12.71 -4.10
CA ILE A 318 -13.82 12.77 -4.04
C ILE A 318 -14.34 14.12 -4.55
N ASN A 319 -15.64 14.18 -4.80
CA ASN A 319 -16.35 15.44 -4.98
C ASN A 319 -17.26 15.65 -3.75
N ASP A 320 -16.84 16.54 -2.86
CA ASP A 320 -17.64 16.96 -1.70
C ASP A 320 -18.62 18.05 -2.11
N ASP A 321 -19.85 17.67 -2.36
CA ASP A 321 -20.95 18.54 -2.76
C ASP A 321 -21.71 19.15 -1.56
N VAL A 322 -21.27 18.90 -0.33
CA VAL A 322 -21.87 19.39 0.91
C VAL A 322 -21.09 20.57 1.50
N THR A 323 -19.77 20.38 1.72
CA THR A 323 -18.92 21.42 2.31
C THR A 323 -17.91 22.03 1.34
N HIS A 324 -17.87 21.51 0.10
CA HIS A 324 -17.08 22.04 -1.03
C HIS A 324 -15.58 22.15 -0.74
N LEU A 325 -15.05 21.20 0.04
CA LEU A 325 -13.64 21.16 0.41
C LEU A 325 -12.76 20.45 -0.63
N SER A 326 -13.34 19.72 -1.58
CA SER A 326 -12.58 18.98 -2.58
C SER A 326 -11.75 19.89 -3.47
N LEU A 327 -10.53 19.44 -3.74
CA LEU A 327 -9.69 20.02 -4.79
C LEU A 327 -10.10 19.44 -6.15
N PRO A 328 -10.08 20.24 -7.22
CA PRO A 328 -10.26 19.71 -8.57
C PRO A 328 -9.06 18.84 -8.94
N GLU A 329 -9.34 17.69 -9.55
CA GLU A 329 -8.33 16.78 -10.09
C GLU A 329 -8.40 16.79 -11.62
N ASP A 330 -7.24 16.79 -12.29
CA ASP A 330 -7.16 16.71 -13.73
C ASP A 330 -7.22 15.24 -14.17
N GLU A 331 -8.26 14.85 -14.91
CA GLU A 331 -8.41 13.50 -15.45
C GLU A 331 -7.30 13.15 -16.48
N ASP A 332 -6.68 14.16 -17.09
CA ASP A 332 -5.60 14.04 -18.06
C ASP A 332 -4.21 14.29 -17.43
N ALA A 333 -4.09 14.23 -16.11
CA ALA A 333 -2.82 14.37 -15.40
C ALA A 333 -1.75 13.43 -15.97
N PRO A 334 -0.48 13.87 -16.01
CA PRO A 334 0.61 13.06 -16.54
C PRO A 334 0.73 11.70 -15.84
N ASN A 335 1.09 10.65 -16.60
CA ASN A 335 1.53 9.40 -16.02
C ASN A 335 2.94 9.59 -15.45
N THR A 336 3.10 9.33 -14.15
CA THR A 336 4.36 9.51 -13.42
C THR A 336 5.10 8.20 -13.17
N ALA A 337 4.53 7.05 -13.55
CA ALA A 337 5.21 5.77 -13.47
C ALA A 337 6.47 5.78 -14.35
N ASP A 338 7.51 5.06 -13.91
CA ASP A 338 8.76 4.93 -14.69
C ASP A 338 8.46 4.44 -16.11
N PRO A 339 9.06 5.05 -17.16
CA PRO A 339 8.79 4.69 -18.56
C PRO A 339 9.07 3.23 -18.92
N SER A 340 9.93 2.53 -18.15
CA SER A 340 10.17 1.09 -18.34
C SER A 340 9.04 0.21 -17.81
N THR A 341 8.10 0.78 -17.04
CA THR A 341 7.01 0.04 -16.41
C THR A 341 5.94 -0.33 -17.43
N ILE A 342 5.71 -1.62 -17.58
CA ILE A 342 4.58 -2.18 -18.34
C ILE A 342 3.41 -2.36 -17.38
N GLU A 343 2.26 -1.81 -17.76
CA GLU A 343 1.03 -1.82 -16.97
C GLU A 343 -0.02 -2.73 -17.62
N CYS A 344 -0.58 -3.65 -16.85
CA CYS A 344 -1.59 -4.59 -17.32
C CYS A 344 -2.83 -4.57 -16.42
N LYS A 345 -4.01 -4.72 -17.04
CA LYS A 345 -5.29 -4.73 -16.34
C LYS A 345 -6.18 -5.87 -16.82
N PHE A 346 -6.70 -6.66 -15.89
CA PHE A 346 -7.51 -7.83 -16.20
C PHE A 346 -8.86 -7.74 -15.52
N TRP A 347 -9.93 -7.85 -16.30
CA TRP A 347 -11.31 -7.85 -15.84
C TRP A 347 -11.83 -9.29 -15.80
N GLY A 348 -12.13 -9.78 -14.60
CA GLY A 348 -12.61 -11.13 -14.35
C GLY A 348 -13.86 -11.16 -13.47
N LEU A 349 -14.40 -12.36 -13.29
CA LEU A 349 -15.55 -12.61 -12.44
C LEU A 349 -15.08 -13.32 -11.16
N GLY A 350 -15.60 -12.90 -10.02
CA GLY A 350 -15.28 -13.52 -8.74
C GLY A 350 -15.54 -15.04 -8.75
N GLY A 351 -14.47 -15.83 -8.59
CA GLY A 351 -14.49 -17.29 -8.64
C GLY A 351 -14.11 -17.92 -9.98
N ASP A 352 -13.86 -17.14 -11.04
CA ASP A 352 -13.47 -17.68 -12.37
C ASP A 352 -12.00 -18.10 -12.48
N GLY A 353 -11.19 -17.82 -11.46
CA GLY A 353 -9.75 -18.15 -11.42
C GLY A 353 -8.82 -17.08 -11.99
N THR A 354 -9.33 -15.97 -12.52
CA THR A 354 -8.54 -14.84 -13.06
C THR A 354 -7.50 -14.32 -12.06
N VAL A 355 -7.93 -14.07 -10.83
CA VAL A 355 -7.02 -13.56 -9.77
C VAL A 355 -5.89 -14.55 -9.48
N GLY A 356 -6.20 -15.85 -9.42
CA GLY A 356 -5.20 -16.90 -9.19
C GLY A 356 -4.18 -16.99 -10.33
N ALA A 357 -4.63 -16.91 -11.59
CA ALA A 357 -3.76 -16.89 -12.75
C ALA A 357 -2.84 -15.66 -12.75
N ASN A 358 -3.38 -14.49 -12.46
CA ASN A 358 -2.60 -13.24 -12.42
C ASN A 358 -1.59 -13.19 -11.26
N LYS A 359 -1.93 -13.75 -10.08
CA LYS A 359 -0.97 -13.99 -8.99
C LYS A 359 0.19 -14.88 -9.44
N ASN A 360 -0.13 -15.93 -10.18
CA ASN A 360 0.89 -16.83 -10.73
C ASN A 360 1.73 -16.13 -11.80
N SER A 361 1.12 -15.35 -12.69
CA SER A 361 1.83 -14.60 -13.74
C SER A 361 2.84 -13.63 -13.16
N ILE A 362 2.43 -12.79 -12.20
CA ILE A 362 3.34 -11.80 -11.60
C ILE A 362 4.47 -12.47 -10.81
N LYS A 363 4.17 -13.63 -10.19
CA LYS A 363 5.19 -14.42 -9.50
C LYS A 363 6.19 -15.04 -10.47
N ILE A 364 5.76 -15.59 -11.59
CA ILE A 364 6.65 -16.10 -12.65
C ILE A 364 7.57 -14.98 -13.12
N ILE A 365 7.03 -13.79 -13.42
CA ILE A 365 7.83 -12.65 -13.86
C ILE A 365 8.87 -12.28 -12.77
N GLY A 366 8.47 -12.17 -11.52
CA GLY A 366 9.35 -11.81 -10.43
C GLY A 366 10.42 -12.84 -10.12
N ASP A 367 10.09 -14.14 -10.15
CA ASP A 367 11.01 -15.23 -9.79
C ASP A 367 12.02 -15.53 -10.92
N HIS A 368 11.69 -15.23 -12.18
CA HIS A 368 12.48 -15.64 -13.35
C HIS A 368 13.02 -14.49 -14.20
N THR A 369 12.88 -13.25 -13.74
CA THR A 369 13.47 -12.06 -14.36
C THR A 369 14.09 -11.14 -13.32
N ASP A 370 14.93 -10.21 -13.76
CA ASP A 370 15.46 -9.14 -12.91
C ASP A 370 14.47 -7.99 -12.71
N LYS A 371 13.29 -8.07 -13.31
CA LYS A 371 12.29 -7.01 -13.21
C LYS A 371 11.73 -6.86 -11.80
N TYR A 372 11.46 -5.61 -11.42
CA TYR A 372 10.59 -5.29 -10.32
C TYR A 372 9.15 -5.61 -10.70
N VAL A 373 8.37 -6.08 -9.74
CA VAL A 373 6.99 -6.51 -9.98
C VAL A 373 6.07 -5.98 -8.91
N GLN A 374 4.86 -5.63 -9.30
CA GLN A 374 3.78 -5.25 -8.42
C GLN A 374 2.46 -5.84 -8.93
N ALA A 375 1.67 -6.41 -8.04
CA ALA A 375 0.30 -6.79 -8.35
C ALA A 375 -0.64 -6.35 -7.24
N TYR A 376 -1.82 -5.89 -7.64
CA TYR A 376 -2.90 -5.55 -6.75
C TYR A 376 -4.22 -6.09 -7.30
N PHE A 377 -5.09 -6.58 -6.41
CA PHE A 377 -6.36 -7.20 -6.79
C PHE A 377 -7.51 -6.45 -6.14
N GLN A 378 -8.31 -5.83 -6.98
CA GLN A 378 -9.53 -5.14 -6.57
C GLN A 378 -10.70 -6.13 -6.59
N TYR A 379 -11.43 -6.18 -5.49
CA TYR A 379 -12.58 -7.03 -5.32
C TYR A 379 -13.84 -6.20 -5.12
N ASP A 380 -14.98 -6.72 -5.61
CA ASP A 380 -16.29 -6.27 -5.14
C ASP A 380 -16.52 -6.77 -3.71
N SER A 381 -17.31 -6.06 -2.92
CA SER A 381 -17.73 -6.49 -1.58
C SER A 381 -18.45 -7.85 -1.56
N LYS A 382 -18.96 -8.32 -2.71
CA LYS A 382 -19.57 -9.64 -2.91
C LYS A 382 -18.50 -10.70 -3.18
N LYS A 383 -18.45 -11.75 -2.37
CA LYS A 383 -17.47 -12.84 -2.50
C LYS A 383 -17.59 -13.64 -3.80
N THR A 384 -18.78 -13.77 -4.38
CA THR A 384 -19.03 -14.59 -5.57
C THR A 384 -19.88 -13.82 -6.56
N GLY A 385 -19.48 -13.84 -7.83
CA GLY A 385 -20.21 -13.19 -8.92
C GLY A 385 -20.01 -11.67 -9.02
N GLY A 386 -19.15 -11.08 -8.19
CA GLY A 386 -18.73 -9.68 -8.32
C GLY A 386 -17.63 -9.51 -9.37
N VAL A 387 -17.44 -8.29 -9.83
CA VAL A 387 -16.32 -7.93 -10.71
C VAL A 387 -15.01 -7.99 -9.95
N THR A 388 -13.98 -8.61 -10.54
CA THR A 388 -12.62 -8.53 -10.05
C THR A 388 -11.75 -7.81 -11.07
N THR A 389 -10.88 -6.92 -10.61
CA THR A 389 -9.91 -6.27 -11.48
C THR A 389 -8.51 -6.53 -10.93
N SER A 390 -7.66 -7.13 -11.76
CA SER A 390 -6.25 -7.32 -11.41
C SER A 390 -5.41 -6.24 -12.09
N HIS A 391 -4.53 -5.61 -11.32
CA HIS A 391 -3.59 -4.60 -11.77
C HIS A 391 -2.18 -5.14 -11.61
N LEU A 392 -1.45 -5.28 -12.71
CA LEU A 392 -0.07 -5.77 -12.70
C LEU A 392 0.84 -4.71 -13.28
N ARG A 393 1.97 -4.48 -12.62
CA ARG A 393 3.08 -3.67 -13.10
C ARG A 393 4.38 -4.45 -13.02
N PHE A 394 5.22 -4.31 -14.03
CA PHE A 394 6.57 -4.85 -14.02
C PHE A 394 7.48 -3.96 -14.87
N GLY A 395 8.73 -3.76 -14.43
CA GLY A 395 9.65 -2.83 -15.08
C GLY A 395 11.08 -3.01 -14.61
N ASP A 396 11.97 -2.17 -15.11
CA ASP A 396 13.41 -2.24 -14.81
C ASP A 396 13.80 -1.39 -13.59
N SER A 397 12.88 -0.59 -13.09
CA SER A 397 13.04 0.27 -11.92
C SER A 397 12.06 -0.11 -10.79
N PRO A 398 12.34 0.22 -9.52
CA PRO A 398 11.42 0.03 -8.41
C PRO A 398 10.06 0.68 -8.68
N ILE A 399 8.98 -0.05 -8.39
CA ILE A 399 7.61 0.41 -8.65
C ILE A 399 7.07 1.10 -7.41
N ARG A 400 6.82 2.41 -7.53
CA ARG A 400 6.28 3.29 -6.48
C ARG A 400 4.86 3.76 -6.79
N SER A 401 4.05 2.89 -7.39
CA SER A 401 2.73 3.19 -7.93
C SER A 401 1.61 2.47 -7.16
N PRO A 402 1.35 2.80 -5.88
CA PRO A 402 0.30 2.17 -5.08
C PRO A 402 -1.09 2.76 -5.42
N TYR A 403 -1.46 2.78 -6.69
CA TYR A 403 -2.76 3.21 -7.22
C TYR A 403 -3.19 2.30 -8.37
N TYR A 404 -4.46 2.36 -8.74
CA TYR A 404 -4.99 1.50 -9.80
C TYR A 404 -4.40 1.85 -11.16
N VAL A 405 -4.19 0.82 -11.98
CA VAL A 405 -3.86 1.02 -13.40
C VAL A 405 -5.08 1.62 -14.09
N THR A 406 -4.95 2.84 -14.59
CA THR A 406 -6.00 3.55 -15.34
C THR A 406 -5.76 3.52 -16.84
N LYS A 407 -4.48 3.48 -17.27
CA LYS A 407 -4.04 3.33 -18.65
C LYS A 407 -3.01 2.21 -18.72
N ALA A 408 -3.31 1.17 -19.50
CA ALA A 408 -2.55 -0.05 -19.55
C ALA A 408 -2.01 -0.35 -20.96
N ASP A 409 -0.85 -0.97 -21.00
CA ASP A 409 -0.28 -1.51 -22.24
C ASP A 409 -1.03 -2.76 -22.70
N PHE A 410 -1.61 -3.49 -21.72
CA PHE A 410 -2.39 -4.70 -21.96
C PHE A 410 -3.65 -4.71 -21.09
N VAL A 411 -4.82 -4.83 -21.72
CA VAL A 411 -6.11 -5.01 -21.04
C VAL A 411 -6.74 -6.32 -21.48
N ALA A 412 -7.19 -7.13 -20.53
CA ALA A 412 -7.93 -8.37 -20.81
C ALA A 412 -9.34 -8.34 -20.22
N CYS A 413 -10.31 -8.75 -21.02
CA CYS A 413 -11.68 -9.02 -20.63
C CYS A 413 -11.91 -10.53 -20.62
N HIS A 414 -11.93 -11.14 -19.43
CA HIS A 414 -12.14 -12.59 -19.30
C HIS A 414 -13.61 -12.99 -19.35
N ASN A 415 -14.53 -12.05 -19.18
CA ASN A 415 -15.98 -12.31 -19.24
C ASN A 415 -16.64 -11.38 -20.28
N PRO A 416 -17.09 -11.93 -21.44
CA PRO A 416 -17.62 -11.12 -22.54
C PRO A 416 -18.91 -10.36 -22.16
N SER A 417 -19.63 -10.79 -21.10
CA SER A 417 -20.82 -10.08 -20.64
C SER A 417 -20.53 -8.64 -20.21
N TYR A 418 -19.27 -8.30 -19.87
CA TYR A 418 -18.90 -6.95 -19.49
C TYR A 418 -18.93 -5.98 -20.68
N ILE A 419 -18.65 -6.47 -21.89
CA ILE A 419 -18.80 -5.67 -23.11
C ILE A 419 -20.27 -5.34 -23.33
N VAL A 420 -21.16 -6.34 -23.25
CA VAL A 420 -22.60 -6.18 -23.41
C VAL A 420 -23.19 -5.24 -22.33
N LYS A 421 -22.68 -5.31 -21.10
CA LYS A 421 -23.05 -4.44 -19.98
C LYS A 421 -22.50 -3.01 -20.08
N GLY A 422 -21.67 -2.71 -21.07
CA GLY A 422 -21.13 -1.38 -21.31
C GLY A 422 -19.99 -0.95 -20.36
N PHE A 423 -19.23 -1.90 -19.79
CA PHE A 423 -18.03 -1.56 -19.03
C PHE A 423 -17.00 -0.89 -19.93
N LYS A 424 -16.38 0.19 -19.41
CA LYS A 424 -15.52 1.10 -20.22
C LYS A 424 -14.08 0.60 -20.37
N MET A 425 -13.84 -0.71 -20.43
CA MET A 425 -12.52 -1.35 -20.44
C MET A 425 -11.59 -0.88 -21.57
N VAL A 426 -12.15 -0.62 -22.76
CA VAL A 426 -11.37 -0.19 -23.93
C VAL A 426 -10.68 1.15 -23.68
N ARG A 427 -11.26 2.03 -22.88
CA ARG A 427 -10.65 3.32 -22.53
C ARG A 427 -9.41 3.19 -21.65
N ASP A 428 -9.24 2.04 -21.00
CA ASP A 428 -8.08 1.77 -20.17
C ASP A 428 -6.83 1.40 -21.00
N VAL A 429 -7.01 1.10 -22.31
CA VAL A 429 -5.90 0.72 -23.18
C VAL A 429 -5.15 1.97 -23.64
N LYS A 430 -3.82 1.99 -23.49
CA LYS A 430 -2.94 3.02 -24.04
C LYS A 430 -2.98 3.01 -25.59
N PRO A 431 -2.69 4.12 -26.28
CA PRO A 431 -2.49 4.12 -27.74
C PRO A 431 -1.46 3.05 -28.16
N GLY A 432 -1.81 2.24 -29.17
CA GLY A 432 -0.99 1.10 -29.63
C GLY A 432 -1.00 -0.12 -28.70
N GLY A 433 -1.68 -0.05 -27.57
CA GLY A 433 -1.77 -1.16 -26.60
C GLY A 433 -2.64 -2.32 -27.09
N THR A 434 -2.74 -3.35 -26.26
CA THR A 434 -3.44 -4.60 -26.58
C THR A 434 -4.73 -4.75 -25.77
N PHE A 435 -5.81 -5.14 -26.43
CA PHE A 435 -7.09 -5.53 -25.84
C PHE A 435 -7.42 -6.98 -26.17
N LEU A 436 -7.35 -7.87 -25.19
CA LEU A 436 -7.68 -9.30 -25.31
C LEU A 436 -9.09 -9.56 -24.77
N VAL A 437 -9.92 -10.24 -25.53
CA VAL A 437 -11.27 -10.61 -25.11
C VAL A 437 -11.47 -12.12 -25.20
N ASN A 438 -11.88 -12.71 -24.08
CA ASN A 438 -12.35 -14.10 -24.06
C ASN A 438 -13.82 -14.16 -24.47
N CYS A 439 -14.11 -14.59 -25.69
CA CYS A 439 -15.46 -14.73 -26.20
C CYS A 439 -15.54 -15.82 -27.27
N GLN A 440 -16.77 -16.26 -27.57
CA GLN A 440 -17.09 -17.23 -28.62
C GLN A 440 -17.63 -16.55 -29.90
N TRP A 441 -17.52 -15.22 -29.97
CA TRP A 441 -18.00 -14.41 -31.08
C TRP A 441 -17.04 -14.45 -32.26
N SER A 442 -17.59 -14.38 -33.48
CA SER A 442 -16.82 -14.02 -34.66
C SER A 442 -16.37 -12.55 -34.59
N ASP A 443 -15.48 -12.13 -35.50
CA ASP A 443 -15.03 -10.74 -35.56
C ASP A 443 -16.19 -9.78 -35.85
N GLU A 444 -17.15 -10.20 -36.70
CA GLU A 444 -18.35 -9.43 -37.03
C GLU A 444 -19.29 -9.32 -35.80
N GLU A 445 -19.56 -10.43 -35.12
CA GLU A 445 -20.37 -10.46 -33.92
C GLU A 445 -19.74 -9.61 -32.80
N PHE A 446 -18.43 -9.71 -32.61
CA PHE A 446 -17.73 -8.87 -31.64
C PHE A 446 -17.89 -7.39 -31.98
N ALA A 447 -17.74 -7.05 -33.27
CA ALA A 447 -17.94 -5.68 -33.71
C ALA A 447 -19.38 -5.19 -33.47
N GLU A 448 -20.40 -6.04 -33.61
CA GLU A 448 -21.79 -5.68 -33.31
C GLU A 448 -22.01 -5.41 -31.81
N HIS A 449 -21.41 -6.23 -30.95
CA HIS A 449 -21.53 -6.06 -29.50
C HIS A 449 -20.78 -4.87 -28.94
N LEU A 450 -19.79 -4.34 -29.67
CA LEU A 450 -18.94 -3.25 -29.18
C LEU A 450 -19.65 -1.89 -29.32
N PRO A 451 -19.75 -1.07 -28.26
CA PRO A 451 -20.33 0.26 -28.35
C PRO A 451 -19.58 1.16 -29.34
N ALA A 452 -20.29 2.02 -30.06
CA ALA A 452 -19.71 2.92 -31.07
C ALA A 452 -18.56 3.80 -30.52
N VAL A 453 -18.65 4.21 -29.25
CA VAL A 453 -17.59 4.97 -28.59
C VAL A 453 -16.31 4.13 -28.44
N ALA A 454 -16.44 2.83 -28.10
CA ALA A 454 -15.29 1.94 -27.98
C ALA A 454 -14.65 1.68 -29.36
N LYS A 455 -15.45 1.46 -30.41
CA LYS A 455 -14.95 1.32 -31.80
C LYS A 455 -14.12 2.55 -32.23
N ARG A 456 -14.66 3.76 -31.98
CA ARG A 456 -13.93 5.01 -32.29
C ARG A 456 -12.63 5.13 -31.49
N TYR A 457 -12.64 4.71 -30.23
CA TYR A 457 -11.42 4.73 -29.41
C TYR A 457 -10.36 3.77 -29.95
N ILE A 458 -10.73 2.54 -30.30
CA ILE A 458 -9.85 1.52 -30.89
C ILE A 458 -9.21 2.07 -32.17
N ALA A 459 -10.02 2.58 -33.09
CA ALA A 459 -9.54 3.11 -34.37
C ALA A 459 -8.63 4.34 -34.20
N LYS A 460 -9.02 5.29 -33.32
CA LYS A 460 -8.25 6.51 -33.09
C LYS A 460 -6.89 6.23 -32.44
N ASN A 461 -6.80 5.24 -31.58
CA ASN A 461 -5.61 4.96 -30.78
C ASN A 461 -4.84 3.73 -31.28
N ASN A 462 -5.17 3.17 -32.43
CA ASN A 462 -4.52 1.98 -33.01
C ASN A 462 -4.41 0.82 -31.99
N VAL A 463 -5.48 0.54 -31.27
CA VAL A 463 -5.51 -0.52 -30.27
C VAL A 463 -5.53 -1.88 -30.98
N ASN A 464 -4.62 -2.78 -30.60
CA ASN A 464 -4.57 -4.14 -31.12
C ASN A 464 -5.60 -5.00 -30.40
N VAL A 465 -6.61 -5.49 -31.11
CA VAL A 465 -7.68 -6.32 -30.54
C VAL A 465 -7.44 -7.78 -30.87
N TYR A 466 -7.54 -8.64 -29.86
CA TYR A 466 -7.43 -10.09 -30.01
C TYR A 466 -8.63 -10.78 -29.36
N LEU A 467 -9.20 -11.76 -30.07
CA LEU A 467 -10.27 -12.60 -29.58
C LEU A 467 -9.76 -14.02 -29.31
N ILE A 468 -10.22 -14.66 -28.26
CA ILE A 468 -9.88 -16.03 -27.91
C ILE A 468 -11.10 -16.75 -27.35
N ASP A 469 -11.44 -17.94 -27.87
CA ASP A 469 -12.38 -18.84 -27.23
C ASP A 469 -11.65 -19.79 -26.27
N ALA A 470 -11.33 -19.25 -25.09
CA ALA A 470 -10.66 -20.04 -24.06
C ALA A 470 -11.55 -21.15 -23.48
N ILE A 471 -12.88 -21.06 -23.64
CA ILE A 471 -13.81 -22.08 -23.16
C ILE A 471 -13.71 -23.32 -24.04
N ASP A 472 -13.78 -23.16 -25.37
CA ASP A 472 -13.63 -24.27 -26.32
C ASP A 472 -12.24 -24.89 -26.24
N LEU A 473 -11.19 -24.04 -26.18
CA LEU A 473 -9.82 -24.51 -26.02
C LEU A 473 -9.62 -25.33 -24.73
N ALA A 474 -10.15 -24.87 -23.60
CA ALA A 474 -10.08 -25.59 -22.33
C ALA A 474 -10.86 -26.92 -22.39
N ALA A 475 -12.02 -26.96 -23.06
CA ALA A 475 -12.79 -28.17 -23.25
C ALA A 475 -12.03 -29.19 -24.10
N LYS A 476 -11.42 -28.79 -25.22
CA LYS A 476 -10.62 -29.64 -26.11
C LYS A 476 -9.43 -30.32 -25.42
N VAL A 477 -8.83 -29.64 -24.43
CA VAL A 477 -7.69 -30.21 -23.67
C VAL A 477 -8.14 -30.94 -22.39
N GLY A 478 -9.43 -31.07 -22.14
CA GLY A 478 -9.99 -31.84 -21.02
C GLY A 478 -10.07 -31.05 -19.69
N MET A 479 -9.97 -29.73 -19.72
CA MET A 479 -10.05 -28.87 -18.54
C MET A 479 -11.47 -28.35 -18.24
N GLY A 480 -12.45 -28.72 -19.09
CA GLY A 480 -13.83 -28.26 -18.95
C GLY A 480 -13.94 -26.74 -19.01
N LYS A 481 -14.50 -26.13 -17.96
CA LYS A 481 -14.69 -24.65 -17.90
C LYS A 481 -13.50 -23.87 -17.31
N ARG A 482 -12.35 -24.50 -17.10
CA ARG A 482 -11.18 -23.85 -16.48
C ARG A 482 -10.34 -23.13 -17.53
N THR A 483 -10.68 -21.89 -17.80
CA THR A 483 -10.08 -21.06 -18.86
C THR A 483 -8.82 -20.31 -18.43
N ASN A 484 -8.57 -20.20 -17.15
CA ASN A 484 -7.52 -19.34 -16.57
C ASN A 484 -6.10 -19.67 -17.08
N THR A 485 -5.74 -20.95 -17.25
CA THR A 485 -4.41 -21.32 -17.78
C THR A 485 -4.27 -20.97 -19.26
N VAL A 486 -5.35 -21.12 -20.06
CA VAL A 486 -5.36 -20.72 -21.47
C VAL A 486 -5.17 -19.20 -21.61
N LEU A 487 -5.90 -18.43 -20.81
CA LEU A 487 -5.82 -16.96 -20.82
C LEU A 487 -4.46 -16.47 -20.32
N GLN A 488 -3.84 -17.16 -19.35
CA GLN A 488 -2.49 -16.88 -18.90
C GLN A 488 -1.45 -17.13 -20.00
N SER A 489 -1.59 -18.21 -20.78
CA SER A 489 -0.73 -18.47 -21.93
C SER A 489 -0.86 -17.39 -22.99
N ALA A 490 -2.09 -16.95 -23.28
CA ALA A 490 -2.35 -15.85 -24.22
C ALA A 490 -1.70 -14.52 -23.73
N PHE A 491 -1.79 -14.24 -22.44
CA PHE A 491 -1.12 -13.07 -21.84
C PHE A 491 0.39 -13.09 -22.09
N PHE A 492 1.08 -14.18 -21.75
CA PHE A 492 2.53 -14.26 -21.97
C PHE A 492 2.93 -14.16 -23.44
N ALA A 493 2.14 -14.76 -24.33
CA ALA A 493 2.39 -14.70 -25.77
C ALA A 493 2.25 -13.27 -26.33
N LEU A 494 1.27 -12.49 -25.85
CA LEU A 494 0.98 -11.16 -26.36
C LEU A 494 1.80 -10.06 -25.66
N ALA A 495 2.00 -10.17 -24.34
CA ALA A 495 2.73 -9.18 -23.55
C ALA A 495 4.26 -9.26 -23.75
N LYS A 496 4.78 -10.37 -24.28
CA LYS A 496 6.21 -10.57 -24.64
C LYS A 496 7.19 -10.24 -23.50
N VAL A 497 6.80 -10.52 -22.28
CA VAL A 497 7.63 -10.23 -21.07
C VAL A 497 8.81 -11.19 -20.96
N LEU A 498 8.59 -12.43 -21.42
CA LEU A 498 9.53 -13.54 -21.42
C LEU A 498 9.50 -14.22 -22.79
N PRO A 499 10.58 -14.92 -23.20
CA PRO A 499 10.49 -15.85 -24.32
C PRO A 499 9.33 -16.83 -24.13
N ALA A 500 8.56 -17.06 -25.18
CA ALA A 500 7.31 -17.84 -25.05
C ALA A 500 7.56 -19.27 -24.52
N GLU A 501 8.65 -19.90 -24.92
CA GLU A 501 9.04 -21.25 -24.48
C GLU A 501 9.35 -21.27 -22.97
N ASP A 502 10.08 -20.27 -22.48
CA ASP A 502 10.42 -20.16 -21.07
C ASP A 502 9.16 -19.90 -20.23
N ALA A 503 8.31 -18.98 -20.66
CA ALA A 503 7.02 -18.71 -20.00
C ALA A 503 6.16 -19.97 -19.89
N LEU A 504 6.08 -20.77 -20.96
CA LEU A 504 5.35 -22.03 -20.97
C LEU A 504 5.95 -23.05 -20.00
N GLN A 505 7.29 -23.14 -19.92
CA GLN A 505 7.93 -24.04 -18.99
C GLN A 505 7.66 -23.64 -17.54
N TYR A 506 7.83 -22.36 -17.21
CA TYR A 506 7.56 -21.83 -15.87
C TYR A 506 6.09 -21.97 -15.45
N MET A 507 5.16 -21.82 -16.39
CA MET A 507 3.74 -22.11 -16.12
C MET A 507 3.51 -23.59 -15.79
N LYS A 508 4.18 -24.53 -16.49
CA LYS A 508 4.10 -25.96 -16.20
C LYS A 508 4.68 -26.29 -14.83
N ASP A 509 5.82 -25.70 -14.49
CA ASP A 509 6.47 -25.91 -13.19
C ASP A 509 5.60 -25.37 -12.04
N ALA A 510 5.01 -24.19 -12.21
CA ALA A 510 4.08 -23.61 -11.26
C ALA A 510 2.79 -24.44 -11.10
N ALA A 511 2.25 -24.98 -12.19
CA ALA A 511 1.11 -25.89 -12.16
C ALA A 511 1.47 -27.20 -11.42
N THR A 512 2.64 -27.78 -11.68
CA THR A 512 3.15 -28.95 -10.97
C THR A 512 3.21 -28.68 -9.46
N LYS A 513 3.85 -27.60 -9.06
CA LYS A 513 3.98 -27.19 -7.64
C LYS A 513 2.62 -27.00 -6.96
N SER A 514 1.67 -26.43 -7.68
CA SER A 514 0.33 -26.09 -7.14
C SER A 514 -0.60 -27.29 -7.04
N TYR A 515 -0.50 -28.22 -7.98
CA TYR A 515 -1.48 -29.29 -8.14
C TYR A 515 -0.95 -30.71 -7.85
N MET A 516 0.35 -30.90 -7.62
CA MET A 516 0.93 -32.22 -7.34
C MET A 516 0.24 -32.95 -6.18
N LYS A 517 -0.13 -32.24 -5.13
CA LYS A 517 -0.89 -32.79 -4.00
C LYS A 517 -2.30 -33.31 -4.36
N LYS A 518 -2.85 -32.90 -5.53
CA LYS A 518 -4.15 -33.31 -6.03
C LYS A 518 -4.08 -34.46 -7.03
N GLY A 519 -2.87 -34.93 -7.34
CA GLY A 519 -2.59 -36.07 -8.22
C GLY A 519 -2.07 -35.69 -9.61
N GLN A 520 -1.30 -36.59 -10.22
CA GLN A 520 -0.61 -36.39 -11.48
C GLN A 520 -1.55 -36.05 -12.63
N ALA A 521 -2.72 -36.69 -12.70
CA ALA A 521 -3.71 -36.43 -13.76
C ALA A 521 -4.16 -34.95 -13.81
N ILE A 522 -4.22 -34.26 -12.65
CA ILE A 522 -4.58 -32.84 -12.60
C ILE A 522 -3.40 -32.00 -13.04
N VAL A 523 -2.17 -32.36 -12.70
CA VAL A 523 -0.96 -31.72 -13.20
C VAL A 523 -0.89 -31.81 -14.72
N ASP A 524 -1.04 -32.99 -15.28
CA ASP A 524 -0.98 -33.24 -16.73
C ASP A 524 -2.08 -32.46 -17.48
N ALA A 525 -3.29 -32.39 -16.92
CA ALA A 525 -4.37 -31.60 -17.48
C ALA A 525 -4.02 -30.10 -17.53
N ASN A 526 -3.30 -29.56 -16.52
CA ASN A 526 -2.87 -28.17 -16.51
C ASN A 526 -1.63 -27.89 -17.38
N HIS A 527 -0.87 -28.93 -17.76
CA HIS A 527 0.26 -28.77 -18.68
C HIS A 527 -0.19 -28.66 -20.16
N ARG A 528 -1.31 -29.25 -20.53
CA ARG A 528 -1.82 -29.26 -21.93
C ARG A 528 -2.17 -27.87 -22.48
N PRO A 529 -2.85 -26.97 -21.75
CA PRO A 529 -3.16 -25.63 -22.24
C PRO A 529 -1.95 -24.71 -22.37
N SER A 530 -0.82 -25.09 -21.73
CA SER A 530 0.45 -24.36 -21.85
C SER A 530 1.20 -24.66 -23.16
N THR A 531 0.67 -25.52 -24.04
CA THR A 531 1.20 -25.71 -25.39
C THR A 531 0.70 -24.53 -26.26
N PRO A 532 1.54 -23.95 -27.15
CA PRO A 532 1.16 -22.76 -27.89
C PRO A 532 -0.18 -22.95 -28.61
N ALA A 533 -1.17 -22.14 -28.23
CA ALA A 533 -2.33 -21.96 -29.08
C ALA A 533 -1.88 -21.26 -30.37
N PRO A 534 -2.47 -21.54 -31.54
CA PRO A 534 -2.20 -20.74 -32.72
C PRO A 534 -2.44 -19.26 -32.38
N PRO A 535 -1.67 -18.34 -32.99
CA PRO A 535 -1.84 -16.92 -32.74
C PRO A 535 -3.32 -16.57 -32.95
N PRO A 536 -3.94 -15.77 -32.04
CA PRO A 536 -5.30 -15.35 -32.22
C PRO A 536 -5.47 -14.65 -33.55
N SER A 537 -6.60 -14.83 -34.21
CA SER A 537 -6.94 -14.10 -35.42
C SER A 537 -6.91 -12.58 -35.13
N THR A 538 -6.19 -11.83 -35.96
CA THR A 538 -6.07 -10.37 -35.88
C THR A 538 -7.32 -9.70 -36.43
#